data_396c1cb78ab6403c1a9f1134509f6a3d
#
_entry.id   396c1cb78ab6403c1a9f1134509f6a3d
#
_cell.length_a   1.000
_cell.length_b   1.000
_cell.length_c   1.000
_cell.angle_alpha   90.00
_cell.angle_beta   90.00
_cell.angle_gamma   90.00
#
_symmetry.space_group_name_H-M   'P 1'
#
loop_
_entity.id
_entity.type
_entity.pdbx_description
1 polymer ?
#
loop_
_entity_poly.entity_id
_entity_poly.type
_entity_poly.pdbx_seq_one_letter_code
_entity_poly.pdbx_strand_id
1 'polypeptide(L)'
;MNALLAADLPYWVQTLLRILGGLVAVLLPAGTIVYLFLFKMMSFMQSRLGPMEAGPYGSMQLFAEVGKWLQKEDVTPARADRIVFKIAPLVVLASTFLLVAVVPFGPDAWFTNFEAGVFYLLAVSSVSVLGILMAGWSSANKYSLLGGLRAAGQLIAYELPMVLAVIGVIIQAGTMNL
;
A
#
# COMPACT_ATOMS: atom_id res chain seq x y z
N MET A 1 -10.37 -18.69 12.20
CA MET A 1 -10.10 -18.63 10.75
C MET A 1 -9.37 -19.87 10.24
N ASN A 2 -8.59 -20.55 11.09
CA ASN A 2 -7.83 -21.76 10.70
C ASN A 2 -8.68 -23.02 10.45
N ALA A 3 -9.87 -23.14 11.04
CA ALA A 3 -10.71 -24.33 10.93
C ALA A 3 -11.55 -24.42 9.64
N LEU A 4 -11.83 -23.29 8.99
CA LEU A 4 -12.62 -23.25 7.76
C LEU A 4 -11.80 -23.50 6.48
N LEU A 5 -10.45 -23.44 6.56
CA LEU A 5 -9.53 -23.65 5.45
C LEU A 5 -8.76 -24.98 5.56
N ALA A 6 -9.12 -25.83 6.50
CA ALA A 6 -8.49 -27.15 6.73
C ALA A 6 -8.96 -28.24 5.75
N ALA A 7 -9.74 -27.91 4.73
CA ALA A 7 -10.13 -28.85 3.70
C ALA A 7 -8.97 -29.04 2.71
N ASP A 8 -8.68 -30.26 2.34
CA ASP A 8 -7.86 -30.90 1.30
C ASP A 8 -7.20 -30.06 0.17
N LEU A 9 -7.04 -28.75 0.39
CA LEU A 9 -6.43 -27.83 -0.59
C LEU A 9 -4.90 -27.84 -0.47
N PRO A 10 -4.16 -27.75 -1.59
CA PRO A 10 -2.73 -27.62 -1.57
C PRO A 10 -2.28 -26.42 -0.72
N TYR A 11 -1.15 -26.54 -0.01
CA TYR A 11 -0.63 -25.50 0.89
C TYR A 11 -0.55 -24.10 0.25
N TRP A 12 -0.14 -24.03 -1.02
CA TRP A 12 -0.05 -22.76 -1.74
C TRP A 12 -1.41 -22.08 -1.96
N VAL A 13 -2.48 -22.88 -2.18
CA VAL A 13 -3.85 -22.34 -2.29
C VAL A 13 -4.33 -21.80 -0.97
N GLN A 14 -4.08 -22.53 0.12
CA GLN A 14 -4.44 -22.06 1.47
C GLN A 14 -3.73 -20.75 1.81
N THR A 15 -2.45 -20.64 1.47
CA THR A 15 -1.64 -19.43 1.69
C THR A 15 -2.18 -18.25 0.87
N LEU A 16 -2.49 -18.46 -0.41
CA LEU A 16 -3.12 -17.44 -1.25
C LEU A 16 -4.46 -16.98 -0.71
N LEU A 17 -5.32 -17.91 -0.29
CA LEU A 17 -6.62 -17.56 0.29
C LEU A 17 -6.49 -16.78 1.60
N ARG A 18 -5.52 -17.14 2.45
CA ARG A 18 -5.23 -16.38 3.68
C ARG A 18 -4.76 -14.96 3.36
N ILE A 19 -3.82 -14.81 2.43
CA ILE A 19 -3.31 -13.50 2.02
C ILE A 19 -4.44 -12.66 1.43
N LEU A 20 -5.18 -13.17 0.45
CA LEU A 20 -6.28 -12.45 -0.18
C LEU A 20 -7.41 -12.12 0.81
N GLY A 21 -7.81 -13.10 1.63
CA GLY A 21 -8.84 -12.90 2.65
C GLY A 21 -8.43 -11.86 3.68
N GLY A 22 -7.18 -11.88 4.12
CA GLY A 22 -6.64 -10.90 5.04
C GLY A 22 -6.49 -9.51 4.43
N LEU A 23 -6.04 -9.42 3.19
CA LEU A 23 -6.00 -8.15 2.46
C LEU A 23 -7.39 -7.52 2.39
N VAL A 24 -8.39 -8.30 2.01
CA VAL A 24 -9.78 -7.82 1.94
C VAL A 24 -10.33 -7.47 3.32
N ALA A 25 -10.14 -8.33 4.32
CA ALA A 25 -10.68 -8.14 5.66
C ALA A 25 -10.01 -7.00 6.45
N VAL A 26 -8.75 -6.68 6.15
CA VAL A 26 -7.99 -5.64 6.86
C VAL A 26 -7.90 -4.35 6.05
N LEU A 27 -7.46 -4.43 4.79
CA LEU A 27 -7.20 -3.22 4.00
C LEU A 27 -8.46 -2.48 3.60
N LEU A 28 -9.56 -3.19 3.27
CA LEU A 28 -10.79 -2.49 2.89
C LEU A 28 -11.43 -1.73 4.06
N PRO A 29 -11.63 -2.32 5.26
CA PRO A 29 -12.14 -1.56 6.40
C PRO A 29 -11.19 -0.45 6.85
N ALA A 30 -9.89 -0.74 6.97
CA ALA A 30 -8.90 0.26 7.38
C ALA A 30 -8.83 1.42 6.37
N GLY A 31 -8.77 1.12 5.08
CA GLY A 31 -8.79 2.13 4.02
C GLY A 31 -10.06 2.97 4.05
N THR A 32 -11.22 2.35 4.26
CA THR A 32 -12.49 3.06 4.38
C THR A 32 -12.51 4.00 5.60
N ILE A 33 -12.07 3.53 6.76
CA ILE A 33 -12.04 4.34 7.98
C ILE A 33 -11.07 5.53 7.81
N VAL A 34 -9.85 5.29 7.34
CA VAL A 34 -8.84 6.34 7.11
C VAL A 34 -9.35 7.36 6.09
N TYR A 35 -9.92 6.89 4.98
CA TYR A 35 -10.47 7.74 3.92
C TYR A 35 -11.58 8.65 4.45
N LEU A 36 -12.59 8.08 5.13
CA LEU A 36 -13.69 8.84 5.72
C LEU A 36 -13.19 9.84 6.76
N PHE A 37 -12.27 9.42 7.63
CA PHE A 37 -11.66 10.28 8.64
C PHE A 37 -10.98 11.48 7.99
N LEU A 38 -10.12 11.26 7.00
CA LEU A 38 -9.41 12.34 6.31
C LEU A 38 -10.38 13.31 5.63
N PHE A 39 -11.38 12.82 4.90
CA PHE A 39 -12.37 13.68 4.23
C PHE A 39 -13.21 14.50 5.20
N LYS A 40 -13.65 13.88 6.31
CA LYS A 40 -14.44 14.58 7.32
C LYS A 40 -13.60 15.58 8.12
N MET A 41 -12.40 15.21 8.54
CA MET A 41 -11.48 16.10 9.26
C MET A 41 -11.10 17.32 8.41
N MET A 42 -10.70 17.11 7.16
CA MET A 42 -10.41 18.23 6.24
C MET A 42 -11.64 19.14 6.03
N SER A 43 -12.83 18.55 5.92
CA SER A 43 -14.06 19.30 5.75
C SER A 43 -14.38 20.16 6.96
N PHE A 44 -14.27 19.60 8.16
CA PHE A 44 -14.49 20.34 9.41
C PHE A 44 -13.46 21.46 9.60
N MET A 45 -12.19 21.22 9.28
CA MET A 45 -11.17 22.27 9.29
C MET A 45 -11.48 23.43 8.33
N GLN A 46 -12.22 23.15 7.24
CA GLN A 46 -12.66 24.12 6.26
C GLN A 46 -14.08 24.68 6.56
N SER A 47 -14.63 24.42 7.74
CA SER A 47 -15.97 24.84 8.14
C SER A 47 -17.09 24.37 7.17
N ARG A 48 -16.95 23.15 6.60
CA ARG A 48 -17.93 22.52 5.72
C ARG A 48 -18.22 21.09 6.13
N LEU A 49 -19.40 20.57 5.74
CA LEU A 49 -19.86 19.23 6.16
C LEU A 49 -19.14 18.06 5.43
N GLY A 50 -18.51 18.32 4.29
CA GLY A 50 -17.91 17.29 3.46
C GLY A 50 -18.96 16.43 2.72
N PRO A 51 -18.55 15.28 2.17
CA PRO A 51 -19.45 14.40 1.45
C PRO A 51 -20.54 13.86 2.39
N MET A 52 -21.82 14.01 1.99
CA MET A 52 -22.98 13.60 2.77
C MET A 52 -23.96 12.73 1.97
N GLU A 53 -23.88 12.77 0.62
CA GLU A 53 -24.86 12.14 -0.28
C GLU A 53 -24.68 10.62 -0.43
N ALA A 54 -23.44 10.12 -0.32
CA ALA A 54 -23.14 8.71 -0.53
C ALA A 54 -23.31 7.91 0.78
N GLY A 55 -24.53 7.49 1.08
CA GLY A 55 -24.89 6.76 2.30
C GLY A 55 -24.95 7.63 3.56
N PRO A 56 -25.26 7.06 4.73
CA PRO A 56 -25.36 7.82 5.97
C PRO A 56 -24.05 8.54 6.28
N TYR A 57 -24.09 9.87 6.41
CA TYR A 57 -22.90 10.69 6.67
C TYR A 57 -21.77 10.57 5.62
N GLY A 58 -22.05 10.13 4.39
CA GLY A 58 -21.05 9.91 3.36
C GLY A 58 -20.19 8.66 3.56
N SER A 59 -20.65 7.70 4.33
CA SER A 59 -19.91 6.46 4.62
C SER A 59 -19.60 5.61 3.39
N MET A 60 -20.41 5.70 2.34
CA MET A 60 -20.22 4.97 1.09
C MET A 60 -19.42 5.75 0.03
N GLN A 61 -18.85 6.90 0.39
CA GLN A 61 -18.13 7.76 -0.56
C GLN A 61 -16.94 7.06 -1.22
N LEU A 62 -16.19 6.25 -0.47
CA LEU A 62 -15.07 5.48 -1.02
C LEU A 62 -15.52 4.55 -2.15
N PHE A 63 -16.62 3.82 -1.94
CA PHE A 63 -17.15 2.89 -2.95
C PHE A 63 -17.65 3.64 -4.19
N ALA A 64 -18.28 4.78 -3.99
CA ALA A 64 -18.73 5.63 -5.10
C ALA A 64 -17.54 6.16 -5.93
N GLU A 65 -16.44 6.54 -5.28
CA GLU A 65 -15.23 6.99 -5.97
C GLU A 65 -14.49 5.87 -6.68
N VAL A 66 -14.37 4.69 -6.06
CA VAL A 66 -13.80 3.52 -6.73
C VAL A 66 -14.61 3.16 -7.97
N GLY A 67 -15.96 3.17 -7.87
CA GLY A 67 -16.86 2.95 -9.01
C GLY A 67 -16.63 3.98 -10.13
N LYS A 68 -16.47 5.25 -9.77
CA LYS A 68 -16.15 6.32 -10.73
C LYS A 68 -14.80 6.10 -11.42
N TRP A 69 -13.77 5.68 -10.69
CA TRP A 69 -12.45 5.42 -11.26
C TRP A 69 -12.45 4.24 -12.24
N LEU A 70 -13.22 3.20 -11.96
CA LEU A 70 -13.37 2.06 -12.87
C LEU A 70 -14.06 2.43 -14.20
N GLN A 71 -14.91 3.43 -14.18
CA GLN A 71 -15.62 3.92 -15.38
C GLN A 71 -14.85 5.01 -16.13
N LYS A 72 -13.79 5.57 -15.52
CA LYS A 72 -13.03 6.67 -16.10
C LYS A 72 -12.11 6.16 -17.20
N GLU A 73 -11.98 6.97 -18.27
CA GLU A 73 -11.09 6.68 -19.39
C GLU A 73 -9.61 6.65 -18.94
N ASP A 74 -8.88 5.63 -19.41
CA ASP A 74 -7.43 5.50 -19.20
C ASP A 74 -6.69 6.34 -20.24
N VAL A 75 -6.15 7.49 -19.80
CA VAL A 75 -5.41 8.43 -20.66
C VAL A 75 -3.91 8.22 -20.48
N THR A 76 -3.24 7.73 -21.51
CA THR A 76 -1.78 7.64 -21.57
C THR A 76 -1.21 8.72 -22.48
N PRO A 77 -0.13 9.45 -22.08
CA PRO A 77 0.50 10.46 -22.93
C PRO A 77 1.02 9.84 -24.25
N ALA A 78 0.89 10.55 -25.35
CA ALA A 78 1.23 10.03 -26.68
C ALA A 78 2.70 9.61 -26.83
N ARG A 79 3.62 10.27 -26.10
CA ARG A 79 5.06 10.00 -26.11
C ARG A 79 5.54 9.11 -24.97
N ALA A 80 4.62 8.66 -24.08
CA ALA A 80 4.96 7.82 -22.95
C ALA A 80 5.41 6.43 -23.39
N ASP A 81 6.35 5.84 -22.63
CA ASP A 81 6.60 4.39 -22.71
C ASP A 81 5.41 3.67 -22.06
N ARG A 82 4.51 3.17 -22.89
CA ARG A 82 3.22 2.60 -22.45
C ARG A 82 3.38 1.41 -21.50
N ILE A 83 4.43 0.60 -21.70
CA ILE A 83 4.65 -0.60 -20.90
C ILE A 83 5.10 -0.19 -19.50
N VAL A 84 6.15 0.62 -19.41
CA VAL A 84 6.69 1.09 -18.12
C VAL A 84 5.67 1.95 -17.38
N PHE A 85 4.91 2.80 -18.10
CA PHE A 85 3.86 3.63 -17.53
C PHE A 85 2.75 2.82 -16.84
N LYS A 86 2.32 1.71 -17.46
CA LYS A 86 1.29 0.81 -16.89
C LYS A 86 1.82 -0.07 -15.76
N ILE A 87 3.09 -0.46 -15.80
CA ILE A 87 3.72 -1.29 -14.76
C ILE A 87 4.04 -0.48 -13.51
N ALA A 88 4.40 0.80 -13.63
CA ALA A 88 4.80 1.63 -12.51
C ALA A 88 3.81 1.63 -11.32
N PRO A 89 2.50 1.89 -11.49
CA PRO A 89 1.54 1.80 -10.39
C PRO A 89 1.38 0.38 -9.84
N LEU A 90 1.55 -0.66 -10.68
CA LEU A 90 1.50 -2.05 -10.22
C LEU A 90 2.68 -2.37 -9.30
N VAL A 91 3.88 -1.86 -9.57
CA VAL A 91 5.05 -2.03 -8.70
C VAL A 91 4.81 -1.39 -7.33
N VAL A 92 4.25 -0.17 -7.29
CA VAL A 92 3.92 0.50 -6.02
C VAL A 92 2.84 -0.26 -5.25
N LEU A 93 1.77 -0.69 -5.92
CA LEU A 93 0.72 -1.48 -5.28
C LEU A 93 1.23 -2.82 -4.78
N ALA A 94 2.00 -3.54 -5.60
CA ALA A 94 2.57 -4.83 -5.21
C ALA A 94 3.47 -4.71 -3.98
N SER A 95 4.33 -3.69 -3.90
CA SER A 95 5.16 -3.45 -2.71
C SER A 95 4.30 -3.20 -1.47
N THR A 96 3.24 -2.40 -1.57
CA THR A 96 2.33 -2.13 -0.44
C THR A 96 1.62 -3.41 0.04
N PHE A 97 1.14 -4.25 -0.89
CA PHE A 97 0.50 -5.51 -0.53
C PHE A 97 1.48 -6.50 0.13
N LEU A 98 2.71 -6.57 -0.38
CA LEU A 98 3.74 -7.43 0.18
C LEU A 98 4.14 -7.01 1.60
N LEU A 99 4.12 -5.70 1.92
CA LEU A 99 4.34 -5.21 3.28
C LEU A 99 3.29 -5.73 4.26
N VAL A 100 2.02 -5.70 3.87
CA VAL A 100 0.92 -6.16 4.74
C VAL A 100 1.02 -7.64 5.08
N ALA A 101 1.63 -8.45 4.19
CA ALA A 101 1.78 -9.89 4.40
C ALA A 101 2.63 -10.25 5.63
N VAL A 102 3.50 -9.35 6.09
CA VAL A 102 4.45 -9.61 7.20
C VAL A 102 4.05 -8.90 8.48
N VAL A 103 3.16 -7.90 8.40
CA VAL A 103 2.73 -7.14 9.58
C VAL A 103 1.84 -8.01 10.48
N PRO A 104 2.21 -8.21 11.76
CA PRO A 104 1.37 -8.93 12.70
C PRO A 104 0.17 -8.06 13.12
N PHE A 105 -1.02 -8.62 13.08
CA PHE A 105 -2.26 -7.97 13.54
C PHE A 105 -2.68 -8.37 14.96
N GLY A 106 -1.96 -9.33 15.56
CA GLY A 106 -2.21 -9.80 16.92
C GLY A 106 -1.29 -10.97 17.29
N PRO A 107 -1.34 -11.46 18.53
CA PRO A 107 -0.41 -12.48 19.03
C PRO A 107 -0.34 -13.76 18.17
N ASP A 108 -1.48 -14.17 17.58
CA ASP A 108 -1.59 -15.34 16.70
C ASP A 108 -2.18 -14.98 15.33
N ALA A 109 -2.19 -13.69 14.97
CA ALA A 109 -2.81 -13.18 13.76
C ALA A 109 -1.78 -12.60 12.80
N TRP A 110 -0.98 -13.46 12.18
CA TRP A 110 -0.06 -13.12 11.10
C TRP A 110 -0.38 -13.93 9.84
N PHE A 111 -0.06 -13.39 8.68
CA PHE A 111 -0.18 -14.14 7.42
C PHE A 111 1.06 -15.02 7.19
N THR A 112 2.22 -14.46 7.41
CA THR A 112 3.51 -15.14 7.30
C THR A 112 4.41 -14.71 8.46
N ASN A 113 5.05 -15.67 9.13
CA ASN A 113 6.04 -15.41 10.15
C ASN A 113 7.43 -15.67 9.55
N PHE A 114 8.21 -14.61 9.37
CA PHE A 114 9.59 -14.69 8.88
C PHE A 114 10.56 -14.37 10.01
N GLU A 115 11.59 -15.17 10.19
CA GLU A 115 12.68 -14.89 11.14
C GLU A 115 13.39 -13.55 10.84
N ALA A 116 13.44 -13.15 9.56
CA ALA A 116 13.97 -11.87 9.10
C ALA A 116 12.86 -10.90 8.66
N GLY A 117 11.73 -10.86 9.37
CA GLY A 117 10.55 -10.07 9.00
C GLY A 117 10.84 -8.58 8.86
N VAL A 118 11.61 -8.01 9.77
CA VAL A 118 12.01 -6.59 9.72
C VAL A 118 12.86 -6.28 8.49
N PHE A 119 13.81 -7.14 8.15
CA PHE A 119 14.62 -6.97 6.95
C PHE A 119 13.78 -7.04 5.67
N TYR A 120 12.86 -8.00 5.61
CA TYR A 120 11.92 -8.11 4.50
C TYR A 120 11.07 -6.84 4.34
N LEU A 121 10.54 -6.32 5.45
CA LEU A 121 9.72 -5.10 5.46
C LEU A 121 10.49 -3.92 4.87
N LEU A 122 11.73 -3.70 5.30
CA LEU A 122 12.59 -2.63 4.80
C LEU A 122 12.93 -2.82 3.31
N ALA A 123 13.27 -4.04 2.90
CA ALA A 123 13.59 -4.34 1.51
C ALA A 123 12.40 -4.11 0.56
N VAL A 124 11.20 -4.54 0.97
CA VAL A 124 10.00 -4.38 0.14
C VAL A 124 9.53 -2.92 0.10
N SER A 125 9.69 -2.15 1.19
CA SER A 125 9.36 -0.71 1.20
C SER A 125 10.16 0.05 0.13
N SER A 126 11.45 -0.26 -0.02
CA SER A 126 12.33 0.38 -1.01
C SER A 126 11.91 0.10 -2.46
N VAL A 127 11.22 -1.01 -2.75
CA VAL A 127 10.72 -1.32 -4.09
C VAL A 127 9.71 -0.27 -4.58
N SER A 128 8.95 0.36 -3.69
CA SER A 128 8.01 1.41 -4.05
C SER A 128 8.68 2.62 -4.73
N VAL A 129 9.93 2.92 -4.36
CA VAL A 129 10.72 4.02 -4.94
C VAL A 129 10.99 3.77 -6.43
N LEU A 130 11.24 2.50 -6.81
CA LEU A 130 11.40 2.14 -8.22
C LEU A 130 10.13 2.42 -9.02
N GLY A 131 8.96 2.11 -8.47
CA GLY A 131 7.69 2.40 -9.12
C GLY A 131 7.46 3.90 -9.37
N ILE A 132 7.85 4.75 -8.42
CA ILE A 132 7.77 6.21 -8.55
C ILE A 132 8.73 6.72 -9.64
N LEU A 133 9.96 6.21 -9.67
CA LEU A 133 10.94 6.56 -10.72
C LEU A 133 10.45 6.10 -12.10
N MET A 134 9.91 4.89 -12.20
CA MET A 134 9.32 4.37 -13.44
C MET A 134 8.19 5.27 -13.94
N ALA A 135 7.29 5.71 -13.06
CA ALA A 135 6.19 6.61 -13.41
C ALA A 135 6.70 7.97 -13.91
N GLY A 136 7.70 8.55 -13.24
CA GLY A 136 8.32 9.81 -13.63
C GLY A 136 9.02 9.74 -14.99
N TRP A 137 9.79 8.68 -15.21
CA TRP A 137 10.53 8.46 -16.46
C TRP A 137 9.59 8.18 -17.64
N SER A 138 8.66 7.24 -17.47
CA SER A 138 7.79 6.76 -18.56
C SER A 138 6.81 7.80 -19.09
N SER A 139 6.53 8.83 -18.31
CA SER A 139 5.61 9.92 -18.71
C SER A 139 6.14 10.80 -19.85
N ALA A 140 7.40 10.64 -20.27
CA ALA A 140 8.06 11.43 -21.33
C ALA A 140 7.93 12.96 -21.15
N ASN A 141 7.86 13.43 -19.91
CA ASN A 141 7.73 14.83 -19.55
C ASN A 141 8.84 15.22 -18.55
N LYS A 142 9.60 16.27 -18.87
CA LYS A 142 10.70 16.76 -18.01
C LYS A 142 10.25 17.13 -16.59
N TYR A 143 9.05 17.68 -16.43
CA TYR A 143 8.53 18.05 -15.12
C TYR A 143 8.10 16.82 -14.30
N SER A 144 7.54 15.81 -14.96
CA SER A 144 7.23 14.54 -14.33
C SER A 144 8.49 13.81 -13.88
N LEU A 145 9.53 13.80 -14.71
CA LEU A 145 10.84 13.23 -14.36
C LEU A 145 11.47 13.95 -13.15
N LEU A 146 11.49 15.29 -13.16
CA LEU A 146 11.98 16.06 -12.01
C LEU A 146 11.19 15.82 -10.74
N GLY A 147 9.86 15.69 -10.86
CA GLY A 147 8.98 15.32 -9.74
C GLY A 147 9.27 13.93 -9.20
N GLY A 148 9.43 12.94 -10.08
CA GLY A 148 9.78 11.56 -9.72
C GLY A 148 11.14 11.46 -9.04
N LEU A 149 12.17 12.14 -9.58
CA LEU A 149 13.51 12.19 -8.98
C LEU A 149 13.50 12.86 -7.60
N ARG A 150 12.74 13.95 -7.44
CA ARG A 150 12.59 14.64 -6.14
C ARG A 150 11.91 13.73 -5.12
N ALA A 151 10.81 13.08 -5.50
CA ALA A 151 10.10 12.17 -4.63
C ALA A 151 10.98 10.98 -4.22
N ALA A 152 11.68 10.36 -5.17
CA ALA A 152 12.62 9.28 -4.89
C ALA A 152 13.76 9.71 -3.99
N GLY A 153 14.37 10.88 -4.22
CA GLY A 153 15.42 11.44 -3.37
C GLY A 153 14.94 11.66 -1.93
N GLN A 154 13.73 12.15 -1.74
CA GLN A 154 13.13 12.29 -0.40
C GLN A 154 12.92 10.93 0.27
N LEU A 155 12.36 9.95 -0.44
CA LEU A 155 12.10 8.62 0.11
C LEU A 155 13.40 7.95 0.55
N ILE A 156 14.44 7.96 -0.28
CA ILE A 156 15.76 7.41 0.05
C ILE A 156 16.37 8.13 1.27
N ALA A 157 16.22 9.47 1.33
CA ALA A 157 16.71 10.24 2.46
C ALA A 157 16.00 9.90 3.78
N TYR A 158 14.72 9.54 3.74
CA TYR A 158 13.98 9.06 4.91
C TYR A 158 14.31 7.62 5.28
N GLU A 159 14.57 6.75 4.29
CA GLU A 159 14.87 5.35 4.55
C GLU A 159 16.16 5.18 5.36
N LEU A 160 17.20 5.96 5.09
CA LEU A 160 18.47 5.83 5.80
C LEU A 160 18.34 6.03 7.32
N PRO A 161 17.77 7.14 7.85
CA PRO A 161 17.56 7.28 9.29
C PRO A 161 16.63 6.23 9.88
N MET A 162 15.58 5.83 9.13
CA MET A 162 14.65 4.81 9.56
C MET A 162 15.35 3.45 9.72
N VAL A 163 16.16 3.03 8.76
CA VAL A 163 16.95 1.80 8.84
C VAL A 163 17.91 1.82 10.01
N LEU A 164 18.61 2.94 10.25
CA LEU A 164 19.53 3.08 11.38
C LEU A 164 18.78 2.99 12.73
N ALA A 165 17.62 3.60 12.85
CA ALA A 165 16.79 3.51 14.05
C ALA A 165 16.32 2.06 14.31
N VAL A 166 15.88 1.37 13.26
CA VAL A 166 15.43 -0.03 13.34
C VAL A 166 16.59 -0.96 13.71
N ILE A 167 17.80 -0.76 13.17
CA ILE A 167 18.99 -1.52 13.55
C ILE A 167 19.28 -1.36 15.04
N GLY A 168 19.14 -0.17 15.60
CA GLY A 168 19.30 0.05 17.03
C GLY A 168 18.35 -0.80 17.89
N VAL A 169 17.10 -0.95 17.45
CA VAL A 169 16.10 -1.82 18.10
C VAL A 169 16.47 -3.30 17.95
N ILE A 170 16.88 -3.73 16.75
CA ILE A 170 17.29 -5.11 16.47
C ILE A 170 18.47 -5.53 17.36
N ILE A 171 19.45 -4.66 17.54
CA ILE A 171 20.61 -4.93 18.41
C ILE A 171 20.16 -5.19 19.84
N GLN A 172 19.18 -4.41 20.35
CA GLN A 172 18.66 -4.59 21.70
C GLN A 172 17.78 -5.83 21.83
N ALA A 173 16.94 -6.09 20.84
CA ALA A 173 16.02 -7.23 20.84
C ALA A 173 16.71 -8.58 20.57
N GLY A 174 17.86 -8.59 19.88
CA GLY A 174 18.56 -9.80 19.48
C GLY A 174 17.82 -10.65 18.43
N THR A 175 16.78 -10.11 17.81
CA THR A 175 15.96 -10.80 16.80
C THR A 175 15.50 -9.83 15.70
N MET A 176 15.26 -10.36 14.49
CA MET A 176 14.67 -9.63 13.37
C MET A 176 13.21 -10.02 13.11
N ASN A 177 12.63 -10.87 13.96
CA ASN A 177 11.23 -11.24 13.89
C ASN A 177 10.35 -10.06 14.33
N LEU A 178 9.18 -9.90 13.67
CA LEU A 178 8.19 -8.85 13.95
C LEU A 178 7.19 -9.31 15.00
#